data_37d0468e4b98aeb6340f1a92f41977db
#
_entry.id   37d0468e4b98aeb6340f1a92f41977db
#
_cell.length_a   1.000
_cell.length_b   1.000
_cell.length_c   1.000
_cell.angle_alpha   90.00
_cell.angle_beta   90.00
_cell.angle_gamma   90.00
#
_symmetry.space_group_name_H-M   'P 1'
#
loop_
_entity.id
_entity.type
_entity.pdbx_description
1 polymer ?
#
loop_
_entity_poly.entity_id
_entity_poly.type
_entity_poly.pdbx_seq_one_letter_code
_entity_poly.pdbx_strand_id
1 'polypeptide(L)'
;MQPVPHAARRFAPLYRLLLPAGAAFLLTAAAPPPEPPHFTHWIDGTTGSEPETQVQRIDADTFVIRQSVETNFEAPFLYLLFGRDRALLLDTGAGGLKIRPTVDRLIDAWRARHGGRPIRLVVAHSHSHGDHHAGDSEFHDRPDTDVVGLAPEQVAAFFGIADWPQDTGHLDLGGRVLDIIPTPGHEPAHVMVYDARTQLLFSGDMLYPGRLYVSLDKFGDFRASAARLAAFARTHPIRALLGAHIEMTTTPGQDYPMRAATHPSEHPLPLPPSVIAELHQAVENAGPAPEIDRHADFIVYPLPPRPKAD
;
A
#
# COMPACT_ATOMS: atom_id res chain seq x y z
N MET A 1 90.46 -18.83 -57.68
CA MET A 1 89.05 -18.64 -57.59
C MET A 1 88.62 -18.96 -56.18
N GLN A 2 88.47 -17.97 -55.36
CA GLN A 2 88.01 -18.14 -53.95
C GLN A 2 86.50 -17.77 -53.88
N PRO A 3 85.71 -18.55 -53.11
CA PRO A 3 84.32 -18.23 -52.89
C PRO A 3 84.09 -17.21 -51.78
N VAL A 4 83.14 -16.31 -52.00
CA VAL A 4 82.71 -15.25 -51.09
C VAL A 4 81.74 -15.81 -50.01
N PRO A 5 81.86 -15.44 -48.76
CA PRO A 5 80.93 -15.87 -47.71
C PRO A 5 79.61 -15.11 -47.66
N HIS A 6 78.52 -15.88 -47.57
CA HIS A 6 77.19 -15.31 -47.33
C HIS A 6 77.02 -14.95 -45.86
N ALA A 7 76.64 -13.67 -45.61
CA ALA A 7 76.26 -13.18 -44.28
C ALA A 7 74.80 -13.51 -43.98
N ALA A 8 74.57 -14.30 -42.93
CA ALA A 8 73.27 -14.61 -42.41
C ALA A 8 72.74 -13.48 -41.53
N ARG A 9 71.66 -12.88 -41.99
CA ARG A 9 70.89 -11.91 -41.18
C ARG A 9 70.04 -12.66 -40.13
N ARG A 10 70.31 -12.42 -38.87
CA ARG A 10 69.50 -12.84 -37.74
C ARG A 10 68.31 -11.91 -37.57
N PHE A 11 67.09 -12.42 -37.73
CA PHE A 11 65.87 -11.69 -37.32
C PHE A 11 65.63 -11.94 -35.83
N ALA A 12 65.53 -10.88 -35.04
CA ALA A 12 65.10 -10.92 -33.66
C ALA A 12 63.54 -10.86 -33.60
N PRO A 13 62.86 -11.71 -32.80
CA PRO A 13 61.42 -11.59 -32.66
C PRO A 13 61.04 -10.41 -31.75
N LEU A 14 60.18 -9.52 -32.25
CA LEU A 14 59.53 -8.46 -31.44
C LEU A 14 58.39 -9.13 -30.64
N TYR A 15 58.58 -9.32 -29.34
CA TYR A 15 57.52 -9.64 -28.42
C TYR A 15 56.69 -8.35 -28.19
N ARG A 16 55.48 -8.32 -28.75
CA ARG A 16 54.46 -7.34 -28.37
C ARG A 16 53.87 -7.72 -27.01
N LEU A 17 54.18 -6.93 -25.99
CA LEU A 17 53.47 -7.02 -24.71
C LEU A 17 52.02 -6.54 -24.96
N LEU A 18 51.04 -7.48 -24.87
CA LEU A 18 49.63 -7.19 -24.74
C LEU A 18 49.36 -6.85 -23.26
N LEU A 19 49.15 -5.56 -22.97
CA LEU A 19 48.60 -5.14 -21.68
C LEU A 19 47.13 -5.53 -21.62
N PRO A 20 46.65 -6.18 -20.54
CA PRO A 20 45.24 -6.45 -20.38
C PRO A 20 44.49 -5.12 -20.18
N ALA A 21 43.52 -4.85 -21.03
CA ALA A 21 42.57 -3.78 -20.82
C ALA A 21 41.73 -4.12 -19.58
N GLY A 22 42.03 -3.49 -18.45
CA GLY A 22 41.23 -3.59 -17.25
C GLY A 22 39.86 -2.93 -17.51
N ALA A 23 38.83 -3.73 -17.60
CA ALA A 23 37.44 -3.21 -17.58
C ALA A 23 37.18 -2.64 -16.19
N ALA A 24 37.20 -1.33 -16.06
CA ALA A 24 36.70 -0.65 -14.87
C ALA A 24 35.18 -0.85 -14.81
N PHE A 25 34.71 -1.75 -13.97
CA PHE A 25 33.31 -1.80 -13.57
C PHE A 25 33.01 -0.54 -12.75
N LEU A 26 32.37 0.44 -13.39
CA LEU A 26 31.73 1.55 -12.68
C LEU A 26 30.59 0.96 -11.88
N LEU A 27 30.79 0.73 -10.58
CA LEU A 27 29.72 0.53 -9.62
C LEU A 27 28.91 1.83 -9.59
N THR A 28 27.82 1.91 -10.36
CA THR A 28 26.81 2.94 -10.17
C THR A 28 26.19 2.69 -8.82
N ALA A 29 26.47 3.56 -7.85
CA ALA A 29 25.74 3.54 -6.58
C ALA A 29 24.25 3.67 -6.93
N ALA A 30 23.44 2.69 -6.45
CA ALA A 30 22.00 2.77 -6.58
C ALA A 30 21.54 4.08 -5.93
N ALA A 31 20.66 4.82 -6.59
CA ALA A 31 20.05 6.00 -6.00
C ALA A 31 19.39 5.59 -4.67
N PRO A 32 19.48 6.43 -3.62
CA PRO A 32 18.79 6.14 -2.37
C PRO A 32 17.29 5.96 -2.66
N PRO A 33 16.61 5.07 -1.93
CA PRO A 33 15.18 4.89 -2.09
C PRO A 33 14.48 6.24 -1.88
N PRO A 34 13.41 6.53 -2.64
CA PRO A 34 12.67 7.77 -2.48
C PRO A 34 12.08 7.85 -1.06
N GLU A 35 12.15 9.05 -0.46
CA GLU A 35 11.63 9.28 0.89
C GLU A 35 10.13 9.01 0.99
N PRO A 36 9.60 8.52 2.14
CA PRO A 36 8.17 8.34 2.36
C PRO A 36 7.42 9.67 2.18
N PRO A 37 6.12 9.65 1.83
CA PRO A 37 5.34 10.89 1.74
C PRO A 37 5.28 11.58 3.10
N HIS A 38 5.44 12.91 3.09
CA HIS A 38 5.28 13.74 4.28
C HIS A 38 3.87 14.29 4.31
N PHE A 39 3.24 14.17 5.47
CA PHE A 39 1.93 14.75 5.76
C PHE A 39 2.06 15.83 6.83
N THR A 40 1.24 16.88 6.72
CA THR A 40 1.02 17.81 7.82
C THR A 40 0.21 17.10 8.91
N HIS A 41 0.06 17.74 10.06
CA HIS A 41 -0.75 17.20 11.15
C HIS A 41 -2.17 16.84 10.66
N TRP A 42 -2.62 15.65 11.01
CA TRP A 42 -3.97 15.18 10.69
C TRP A 42 -4.97 15.74 11.71
N ILE A 43 -6.24 15.87 11.27
CA ILE A 43 -7.36 16.06 12.19
C ILE A 43 -7.43 14.87 13.14
N ASP A 44 -7.38 15.12 14.45
CA ASP A 44 -7.22 14.10 15.49
C ASP A 44 -8.23 14.25 16.65
N GLY A 45 -9.23 15.12 16.50
CA GLY A 45 -10.27 15.41 17.47
C GLY A 45 -9.84 16.33 18.62
N THR A 46 -8.57 16.79 18.65
CA THR A 46 -8.08 17.60 19.79
C THR A 46 -8.56 19.04 19.76
N THR A 47 -8.97 19.57 18.61
CA THR A 47 -9.39 20.98 18.46
C THR A 47 -10.88 21.21 18.73
N GLY A 48 -11.72 20.15 18.75
CA GLY A 48 -13.16 20.23 19.02
C GLY A 48 -13.99 20.98 17.97
N SER A 49 -13.44 21.25 16.78
CA SER A 49 -14.12 21.91 15.66
C SER A 49 -13.46 21.58 14.34
N GLU A 50 -13.21 20.32 14.13
CA GLU A 50 -12.54 19.83 12.91
C GLU A 50 -13.53 19.73 11.74
N PRO A 51 -13.04 19.85 10.48
CA PRO A 51 -13.88 19.52 9.32
C PRO A 51 -14.19 18.02 9.31
N GLU A 52 -15.30 17.61 8.72
CA GLU A 52 -15.67 16.19 8.58
C GLU A 52 -14.60 15.36 7.86
N THR A 53 -13.83 15.99 6.95
CA THR A 53 -12.72 15.37 6.24
C THR A 53 -11.55 16.32 6.08
N GLN A 54 -10.35 15.79 6.16
CA GLN A 54 -9.12 16.48 5.75
C GLN A 54 -8.53 15.78 4.52
N VAL A 55 -8.13 16.57 3.52
CA VAL A 55 -7.48 16.07 2.30
C VAL A 55 -6.04 16.52 2.27
N GLN A 56 -5.12 15.56 2.10
CA GLN A 56 -3.72 15.86 1.81
C GLN A 56 -3.29 15.19 0.50
N ARG A 57 -2.33 15.78 -0.16
CA ARG A 57 -1.88 15.36 -1.48
C ARG A 57 -0.49 14.73 -1.38
N ILE A 58 -0.34 13.53 -1.97
CA ILE A 58 0.96 12.88 -2.13
C ILE A 58 1.68 13.43 -3.38
N ASP A 59 0.96 13.44 -4.50
CA ASP A 59 1.41 14.03 -5.77
C ASP A 59 0.23 14.65 -6.53
N ALA A 60 0.41 15.05 -7.80
CA ALA A 60 -0.63 15.69 -8.60
C ALA A 60 -1.87 14.80 -8.80
N ASP A 61 -1.71 13.47 -8.70
CA ASP A 61 -2.71 12.47 -9.06
C ASP A 61 -3.00 11.47 -7.92
N THR A 62 -2.53 11.76 -6.69
CA THR A 62 -2.70 10.85 -5.55
C THR A 62 -3.04 11.66 -4.30
N PHE A 63 -4.21 11.38 -3.72
CA PHE A 63 -4.75 12.08 -2.56
C PHE A 63 -5.09 11.11 -1.44
N VAL A 64 -4.91 11.57 -0.22
CA VAL A 64 -5.34 10.91 1.01
C VAL A 64 -6.46 11.74 1.61
N ILE A 65 -7.56 11.11 1.96
CA ILE A 65 -8.71 11.71 2.61
C ILE A 65 -8.83 11.06 3.99
N ARG A 66 -8.74 11.85 5.04
CA ARG A 66 -9.00 11.39 6.39
C ARG A 66 -10.40 11.77 6.82
N GLN A 67 -11.16 10.81 7.34
CA GLN A 67 -12.41 11.07 8.05
C GLN A 67 -12.12 11.56 9.46
N SER A 68 -12.87 12.54 9.96
CA SER A 68 -12.71 13.03 11.33
C SER A 68 -13.17 12.00 12.37
N VAL A 69 -12.42 11.87 13.44
CA VAL A 69 -12.80 11.09 14.62
C VAL A 69 -14.09 11.61 15.27
N GLU A 70 -14.43 12.89 15.09
CA GLU A 70 -15.68 13.48 15.58
C GLU A 70 -16.92 12.93 14.84
N THR A 71 -16.76 12.43 13.61
CA THR A 71 -17.86 11.82 12.83
C THR A 71 -17.96 10.31 13.06
N ASN A 72 -16.81 9.64 13.24
CA ASN A 72 -16.73 8.23 13.60
C ASN A 72 -15.38 7.94 14.23
N PHE A 73 -15.36 7.21 15.34
CA PHE A 73 -14.14 6.89 16.11
C PHE A 73 -13.11 6.07 15.31
N GLU A 74 -13.51 5.34 14.25
CA GLU A 74 -12.60 4.61 13.37
C GLU A 74 -11.71 5.55 12.55
N ALA A 75 -12.19 6.77 12.24
CA ALA A 75 -11.44 7.83 11.55
C ALA A 75 -10.58 7.33 10.37
N PRO A 76 -11.14 6.56 9.41
CA PRO A 76 -10.35 5.89 8.40
C PRO A 76 -9.69 6.86 7.42
N PHE A 77 -8.62 6.38 6.79
CA PHE A 77 -7.98 6.99 5.64
C PHE A 77 -8.46 6.34 4.36
N LEU A 78 -8.92 7.16 3.42
CA LEU A 78 -9.35 6.77 2.09
C LEU A 78 -8.34 7.30 1.07
N TYR A 79 -8.24 6.64 -0.07
CA TYR A 79 -7.25 7.01 -1.08
C TYR A 79 -7.90 7.25 -2.43
N LEU A 80 -7.58 8.37 -3.09
CA LEU A 80 -8.07 8.69 -4.43
C LEU A 80 -6.88 8.80 -5.39
N LEU A 81 -6.81 7.85 -6.34
CA LEU A 81 -5.72 7.71 -7.30
C LEU A 81 -6.22 7.97 -8.71
N PHE A 82 -5.59 8.88 -9.43
CA PHE A 82 -5.93 9.20 -10.80
C PHE A 82 -4.93 8.59 -11.78
N GLY A 83 -5.44 7.97 -12.83
CA GLY A 83 -4.77 7.73 -14.08
C GLY A 83 -5.34 8.62 -15.18
N ARG A 84 -5.03 8.32 -16.44
CA ARG A 84 -5.50 9.12 -17.57
C ARG A 84 -6.99 8.97 -17.84
N ASP A 85 -7.55 7.78 -17.64
CA ASP A 85 -8.89 7.41 -18.12
C ASP A 85 -9.84 7.02 -16.97
N ARG A 86 -9.28 6.61 -15.82
CA ARG A 86 -10.01 6.18 -14.62
C ARG A 86 -9.36 6.76 -13.35
N ALA A 87 -10.18 6.87 -12.32
CA ALA A 87 -9.71 7.07 -10.95
C ALA A 87 -10.15 5.89 -10.08
N LEU A 88 -9.34 5.53 -9.08
CA LEU A 88 -9.71 4.60 -8.01
C LEU A 88 -10.00 5.42 -6.75
N LEU A 89 -11.17 5.26 -6.16
CA LEU A 89 -11.42 5.55 -4.75
C LEU A 89 -11.31 4.24 -3.99
N LEU A 90 -10.31 4.13 -3.14
CA LEU A 90 -10.12 2.99 -2.24
C LEU A 90 -10.72 3.37 -0.89
N ASP A 91 -11.75 2.66 -0.51
CA ASP A 91 -12.64 2.85 0.63
C ASP A 91 -13.56 4.09 0.54
N THR A 92 -14.70 4.03 1.22
CA THR A 92 -15.72 5.09 1.26
C THR A 92 -16.02 5.57 2.69
N GLY A 93 -15.27 5.09 3.68
CA GLY A 93 -15.32 5.55 5.06
C GLY A 93 -16.32 4.83 5.96
N ALA A 94 -16.34 5.28 7.21
CA ALA A 94 -17.06 4.65 8.32
C ALA A 94 -18.52 5.18 8.50
N GLY A 95 -19.01 5.98 7.56
CA GLY A 95 -20.31 6.64 7.72
C GLY A 95 -20.27 7.84 8.67
N GLY A 96 -21.43 8.38 9.01
CA GLY A 96 -21.52 9.58 9.85
C GLY A 96 -21.26 10.91 9.11
N LEU A 97 -20.87 10.85 7.83
CA LEU A 97 -20.66 12.01 6.98
C LEU A 97 -21.08 11.72 5.53
N LYS A 98 -21.04 12.74 4.66
CA LYS A 98 -21.19 12.62 3.22
C LYS A 98 -19.82 12.71 2.55
N ILE A 99 -19.30 11.57 2.04
CA ILE A 99 -17.95 11.52 1.43
C ILE A 99 -17.94 11.97 -0.03
N ARG A 100 -19.00 11.67 -0.79
CA ARG A 100 -19.09 11.99 -2.22
C ARG A 100 -18.77 13.44 -2.57
N PRO A 101 -19.26 14.48 -1.86
CA PRO A 101 -18.94 15.87 -2.19
C PRO A 101 -17.43 16.17 -2.15
N THR A 102 -16.69 15.54 -1.24
CA THR A 102 -15.22 15.67 -1.18
C THR A 102 -14.56 15.00 -2.38
N VAL A 103 -14.99 13.79 -2.74
CA VAL A 103 -14.49 13.06 -3.92
C VAL A 103 -14.80 13.80 -5.22
N ASP A 104 -16.05 14.25 -5.41
CA ASP A 104 -16.45 14.98 -6.62
C ASP A 104 -15.67 16.29 -6.79
N ARG A 105 -15.42 17.05 -5.71
CA ARG A 105 -14.58 18.25 -5.74
C ARG A 105 -13.15 17.94 -6.20
N LEU A 106 -12.56 16.83 -5.76
CA LEU A 106 -11.22 16.43 -6.19
C LEU A 106 -11.18 15.99 -7.65
N ILE A 107 -12.22 15.27 -8.10
CA ILE A 107 -12.38 14.86 -9.50
C ILE A 107 -12.55 16.10 -10.40
N ASP A 108 -13.37 17.05 -10.02
CA ASP A 108 -13.59 18.27 -10.79
C ASP A 108 -12.32 19.13 -10.86
N ALA A 109 -11.59 19.25 -9.75
CA ALA A 109 -10.30 19.94 -9.74
C ALA A 109 -9.26 19.23 -10.62
N TRP A 110 -9.25 17.90 -10.65
CA TRP A 110 -8.38 17.12 -11.55
C TRP A 110 -8.77 17.36 -13.01
N ARG A 111 -10.06 17.25 -13.35
CA ARG A 111 -10.60 17.50 -14.71
C ARG A 111 -10.25 18.90 -15.21
N ALA A 112 -10.39 19.92 -14.35
CA ALA A 112 -10.06 21.29 -14.71
C ALA A 112 -8.59 21.43 -15.13
N ARG A 113 -7.66 20.74 -14.43
CA ARG A 113 -6.24 20.74 -14.80
C ARG A 113 -5.92 19.93 -16.06
N HIS A 114 -6.85 19.06 -16.50
CA HIS A 114 -6.67 18.18 -17.66
C HIS A 114 -7.63 18.53 -18.82
N GLY A 115 -7.97 19.82 -18.97
CA GLY A 115 -8.77 20.32 -20.10
C GLY A 115 -10.21 19.83 -20.13
N GLY A 116 -10.81 19.52 -18.97
CA GLY A 116 -12.18 19.01 -18.86
C GLY A 116 -12.36 17.55 -19.26
N ARG A 117 -11.27 16.77 -19.38
CA ARG A 117 -11.33 15.34 -19.75
C ARG A 117 -12.28 14.57 -18.84
N PRO A 118 -13.20 13.76 -19.41
CA PRO A 118 -14.02 12.86 -18.60
C PRO A 118 -13.14 11.79 -17.95
N ILE A 119 -13.52 11.34 -16.76
CA ILE A 119 -12.83 10.27 -16.05
C ILE A 119 -13.88 9.36 -15.38
N ARG A 120 -13.72 8.06 -15.52
CA ARG A 120 -14.54 7.07 -14.82
C ARG A 120 -14.02 6.87 -13.42
N LEU A 121 -14.91 6.70 -12.45
CA LEU A 121 -14.56 6.36 -11.07
C LEU A 121 -14.76 4.86 -10.85
N VAL A 122 -13.75 4.21 -10.29
CA VAL A 122 -13.87 2.89 -9.67
C VAL A 122 -13.86 3.11 -8.17
N VAL A 123 -14.90 2.65 -7.49
CA VAL A 123 -14.98 2.58 -6.04
C VAL A 123 -14.72 1.13 -5.65
N ALA A 124 -13.65 0.91 -4.91
CA ALA A 124 -13.27 -0.41 -4.42
C ALA A 124 -12.85 -0.33 -2.96
N HIS A 125 -12.74 -1.46 -2.31
CA HIS A 125 -12.52 -1.51 -0.87
C HIS A 125 -11.28 -2.33 -0.55
N SER A 126 -10.56 -1.91 0.49
CA SER A 126 -9.51 -2.73 1.08
C SER A 126 -10.11 -4.04 1.61
N HIS A 127 -11.32 -3.98 2.19
CA HIS A 127 -12.08 -5.14 2.66
C HIS A 127 -13.54 -4.78 2.97
N SER A 128 -14.34 -5.76 3.45
CA SER A 128 -15.78 -5.63 3.61
C SER A 128 -16.27 -5.21 5.01
N HIS A 129 -15.42 -4.70 5.89
CA HIS A 129 -15.89 -4.13 7.16
C HIS A 129 -16.59 -2.78 6.95
N GLY A 130 -17.59 -2.50 7.80
CA GLY A 130 -18.50 -1.37 7.61
C GLY A 130 -17.84 0.01 7.56
N ASP A 131 -16.72 0.17 8.22
CA ASP A 131 -15.92 1.40 8.25
C ASP A 131 -15.14 1.68 6.97
N HIS A 132 -15.15 0.74 6.00
CA HIS A 132 -14.53 0.90 4.70
C HIS A 132 -15.52 1.11 3.56
N HIS A 133 -16.81 0.75 3.75
CA HIS A 133 -17.80 0.80 2.66
C HIS A 133 -19.12 1.51 3.03
N ALA A 134 -19.21 2.15 4.20
CA ALA A 134 -20.47 2.79 4.63
C ALA A 134 -20.96 3.92 3.71
N GLY A 135 -20.06 4.53 2.92
CA GLY A 135 -20.40 5.58 1.95
C GLY A 135 -20.83 5.08 0.57
N ASP A 136 -20.84 3.78 0.29
CA ASP A 136 -21.11 3.19 -1.04
C ASP A 136 -22.41 3.66 -1.66
N SER A 137 -23.44 3.80 -0.86
CA SER A 137 -24.76 4.24 -1.32
C SER A 137 -24.75 5.61 -2.01
N GLU A 138 -23.73 6.43 -1.74
CA GLU A 138 -23.56 7.74 -2.38
C GLU A 138 -23.04 7.63 -3.82
N PHE A 139 -22.48 6.47 -4.21
CA PHE A 139 -21.83 6.24 -5.50
C PHE A 139 -22.62 5.36 -6.46
N HIS A 140 -23.63 4.61 -5.99
CA HIS A 140 -24.43 3.73 -6.85
C HIS A 140 -25.14 4.46 -8.00
N ASP A 141 -25.67 5.66 -7.75
CA ASP A 141 -26.35 6.46 -8.77
C ASP A 141 -25.43 7.53 -9.41
N ARG A 142 -24.12 7.49 -9.11
CA ARG A 142 -23.16 8.44 -9.69
C ARG A 142 -22.85 8.02 -11.13
N PRO A 143 -23.01 8.91 -12.14
CA PRO A 143 -22.64 8.60 -13.52
C PRO A 143 -21.17 8.20 -13.64
N ASP A 144 -20.86 7.36 -14.64
CA ASP A 144 -19.49 6.90 -14.95
C ASP A 144 -18.76 6.31 -13.73
N THR A 145 -19.48 5.55 -12.90
CA THR A 145 -18.93 4.95 -11.68
C THR A 145 -19.23 3.47 -11.63
N ASP A 146 -18.20 2.69 -11.33
CA ASP A 146 -18.29 1.27 -11.03
C ASP A 146 -18.04 1.09 -9.52
N VAL A 147 -18.97 0.48 -8.78
CA VAL A 147 -18.78 0.10 -7.37
C VAL A 147 -18.52 -1.38 -7.31
N VAL A 148 -17.35 -1.78 -6.84
CA VAL A 148 -16.92 -3.17 -6.74
C VAL A 148 -17.65 -3.85 -5.59
N GLY A 149 -18.12 -5.07 -5.82
CA GLY A 149 -18.78 -5.85 -4.76
C GLY A 149 -17.81 -6.26 -3.65
N LEU A 150 -18.36 -6.61 -2.49
CA LEU A 150 -17.63 -6.82 -1.24
C LEU A 150 -17.19 -8.27 -1.01
N ALA A 151 -17.80 -9.24 -1.70
CA ALA A 151 -17.44 -10.65 -1.52
C ALA A 151 -16.13 -11.00 -2.27
N PRO A 152 -15.30 -11.93 -1.76
CA PRO A 152 -14.05 -12.32 -2.40
C PRO A 152 -14.20 -12.66 -3.89
N GLU A 153 -15.28 -13.35 -4.28
CA GLU A 153 -15.56 -13.75 -5.66
C GLU A 153 -15.87 -12.54 -6.55
N GLN A 154 -16.52 -11.51 -6.00
CA GLN A 154 -16.83 -10.27 -6.72
C GLN A 154 -15.56 -9.43 -6.93
N VAL A 155 -14.72 -9.34 -5.90
CA VAL A 155 -13.41 -8.68 -5.97
C VAL A 155 -12.52 -9.41 -6.98
N ALA A 156 -12.44 -10.73 -6.91
CA ALA A 156 -11.65 -11.55 -7.83
C ALA A 156 -12.11 -11.38 -9.29
N ALA A 157 -13.42 -11.44 -9.52
CA ALA A 157 -13.98 -11.26 -10.86
C ALA A 157 -13.70 -9.87 -11.44
N PHE A 158 -13.82 -8.81 -10.64
CA PHE A 158 -13.59 -7.44 -11.09
C PHE A 158 -12.13 -7.17 -11.46
N PHE A 159 -11.19 -7.66 -10.67
CA PHE A 159 -9.76 -7.42 -10.84
C PHE A 159 -9.04 -8.51 -11.66
N GLY A 160 -9.77 -9.53 -12.14
CA GLY A 160 -9.20 -10.60 -12.96
C GLY A 160 -8.30 -11.56 -12.18
N ILE A 161 -8.59 -11.80 -10.90
CA ILE A 161 -7.87 -12.75 -10.04
C ILE A 161 -8.42 -14.14 -10.31
N ALA A 162 -7.65 -15.02 -10.94
CA ALA A 162 -8.10 -16.34 -11.34
C ALA A 162 -8.06 -17.35 -10.19
N ASP A 163 -7.04 -17.31 -9.37
CA ASP A 163 -6.85 -18.19 -8.19
C ASP A 163 -6.75 -17.34 -6.91
N TRP A 164 -7.87 -17.17 -6.22
CA TRP A 164 -7.92 -16.47 -4.94
C TRP A 164 -7.43 -17.33 -3.80
N PRO A 165 -6.51 -16.88 -2.95
CA PRO A 165 -5.85 -15.58 -2.91
C PRO A 165 -4.41 -15.60 -3.50
N GLN A 166 -4.10 -16.53 -4.38
CA GLN A 166 -2.72 -16.80 -4.83
C GLN A 166 -2.27 -15.83 -5.93
N ASP A 167 -3.17 -15.47 -6.84
CA ASP A 167 -2.88 -14.59 -7.96
C ASP A 167 -3.01 -13.11 -7.55
N THR A 168 -2.29 -12.24 -8.26
CA THR A 168 -2.42 -10.79 -8.18
C THR A 168 -3.33 -10.31 -9.29
N GLY A 169 -4.34 -9.50 -8.94
CA GLY A 169 -5.19 -8.81 -9.92
C GLY A 169 -4.59 -7.47 -10.35
N HIS A 170 -5.20 -6.84 -11.36
CA HIS A 170 -4.71 -5.57 -11.88
C HIS A 170 -5.86 -4.60 -12.18
N LEU A 171 -5.60 -3.30 -11.99
CA LEU A 171 -6.48 -2.22 -12.41
C LEU A 171 -5.69 -1.18 -13.21
N ASP A 172 -5.91 -1.11 -14.52
CA ASP A 172 -5.33 -0.05 -15.35
C ASP A 172 -6.22 1.21 -15.30
N LEU A 173 -5.67 2.29 -14.75
CA LEU A 173 -6.33 3.60 -14.68
C LEU A 173 -6.06 4.45 -15.95
N GLY A 174 -5.45 3.87 -16.97
CA GLY A 174 -5.00 4.55 -18.18
C GLY A 174 -3.54 4.99 -18.08
N GLY A 175 -2.63 4.02 -18.24
CA GLY A 175 -1.18 4.21 -18.11
C GLY A 175 -0.67 4.29 -16.67
N ARG A 176 -1.51 3.97 -15.69
CA ARG A 176 -1.17 3.72 -14.29
C ARG A 176 -1.84 2.40 -13.90
N VAL A 177 -1.06 1.34 -13.86
CA VAL A 177 -1.52 0.01 -13.47
C VAL A 177 -1.29 -0.16 -11.97
N LEU A 178 -2.33 -0.57 -11.27
CA LEU A 178 -2.30 -0.92 -9.86
C LEU A 178 -2.33 -2.45 -9.73
N ASP A 179 -1.49 -3.00 -8.86
CA ASP A 179 -1.55 -4.41 -8.49
C ASP A 179 -2.47 -4.59 -7.29
N ILE A 180 -3.41 -5.52 -7.40
CA ILE A 180 -4.38 -5.85 -6.36
C ILE A 180 -3.97 -7.19 -5.76
N ILE A 181 -3.50 -7.15 -4.53
CA ILE A 181 -2.88 -8.29 -3.84
C ILE A 181 -3.85 -8.82 -2.80
N PRO A 182 -4.45 -10.00 -2.97
CA PRO A 182 -5.29 -10.60 -1.95
C PRO A 182 -4.51 -10.92 -0.67
N THR A 183 -5.02 -10.45 0.45
CA THR A 183 -4.41 -10.64 1.78
C THR A 183 -5.47 -11.02 2.83
N PRO A 184 -6.21 -12.14 2.61
CA PRO A 184 -7.20 -12.59 3.59
C PRO A 184 -6.57 -12.93 4.94
N GLY A 185 -7.36 -12.80 5.99
CA GLY A 185 -6.94 -13.08 7.37
C GLY A 185 -7.59 -12.14 8.37
N HIS A 186 -7.42 -10.82 8.20
CA HIS A 186 -8.24 -9.84 8.90
C HIS A 186 -9.71 -9.97 8.49
N GLU A 187 -9.95 -10.04 7.18
CA GLU A 187 -11.25 -10.25 6.55
C GLU A 187 -11.06 -11.08 5.25
N PRO A 188 -12.01 -11.95 4.84
CA PRO A 188 -11.84 -12.84 3.69
C PRO A 188 -11.61 -12.14 2.33
N ALA A 189 -12.22 -10.96 2.10
CA ALA A 189 -12.08 -10.20 0.86
C ALA A 189 -10.94 -9.17 0.89
N HIS A 190 -10.12 -9.16 1.95
CA HIS A 190 -9.09 -8.14 2.12
C HIS A 190 -8.07 -8.17 0.98
N VAL A 191 -7.79 -6.98 0.44
CA VAL A 191 -6.76 -6.73 -0.57
C VAL A 191 -5.87 -5.56 -0.16
N MET A 192 -4.61 -5.62 -0.56
CA MET A 192 -3.72 -4.47 -0.63
C MET A 192 -3.61 -3.97 -2.06
N VAL A 193 -3.38 -2.69 -2.23
CA VAL A 193 -3.19 -2.06 -3.55
C VAL A 193 -1.77 -1.52 -3.65
N TYR A 194 -0.99 -2.03 -4.62
CA TYR A 194 0.34 -1.51 -4.90
C TYR A 194 0.35 -0.65 -6.15
N ASP A 195 0.97 0.51 -6.05
CA ASP A 195 1.17 1.44 -7.16
C ASP A 195 2.67 1.57 -7.48
N ALA A 196 3.08 0.92 -8.55
CA ALA A 196 4.48 0.94 -8.99
C ALA A 196 4.97 2.36 -9.37
N ARG A 197 4.07 3.27 -9.77
CA ARG A 197 4.42 4.66 -10.13
C ARG A 197 4.91 5.44 -8.91
N THR A 198 4.25 5.28 -7.77
CA THR A 198 4.61 5.97 -6.53
C THR A 198 5.42 5.09 -5.57
N GLN A 199 5.51 3.79 -5.86
CA GLN A 199 6.08 2.77 -4.97
C GLN A 199 5.39 2.73 -3.61
N LEU A 200 4.10 3.03 -3.57
CA LEU A 200 3.28 2.98 -2.36
C LEU A 200 2.46 1.71 -2.31
N LEU A 201 2.34 1.14 -1.13
CA LEU A 201 1.46 0.03 -0.82
C LEU A 201 0.35 0.53 0.10
N PHE A 202 -0.89 0.57 -0.40
CA PHE A 202 -2.08 0.87 0.39
C PHE A 202 -2.53 -0.42 1.07
N SER A 203 -2.29 -0.50 2.36
CA SER A 203 -2.28 -1.78 3.09
C SER A 203 -3.57 -2.10 3.85
N GLY A 204 -4.58 -1.22 3.79
CA GLY A 204 -5.84 -1.44 4.51
C GLY A 204 -5.59 -1.75 5.99
N ASP A 205 -6.25 -2.79 6.49
CA ASP A 205 -6.15 -3.24 7.88
C ASP A 205 -5.21 -4.43 8.09
N MET A 206 -4.55 -4.87 7.02
CA MET A 206 -3.53 -5.92 7.15
C MET A 206 -2.27 -5.41 7.85
N LEU A 207 -1.89 -4.12 7.63
CA LEU A 207 -0.69 -3.53 8.22
C LEU A 207 -0.80 -2.00 8.28
N TYR A 208 -0.96 -1.45 9.48
CA TYR A 208 -1.11 -0.02 9.75
C TYR A 208 -0.60 0.31 11.16
N PRO A 209 -0.40 1.58 11.51
CA PRO A 209 0.00 1.96 12.87
C PRO A 209 -1.15 1.73 13.88
N GLY A 210 -1.36 0.49 14.27
CA GLY A 210 -2.49 0.11 15.10
C GLY A 210 -2.55 -1.37 15.43
N ARG A 211 -3.73 -1.81 15.85
CA ARG A 211 -4.03 -3.18 16.23
C ARG A 211 -4.47 -3.98 15.01
N LEU A 212 -3.62 -4.83 14.51
CA LEU A 212 -3.90 -5.73 13.39
C LEU A 212 -4.81 -6.85 13.90
N TYR A 213 -6.12 -6.58 13.92
CA TYR A 213 -7.11 -7.52 14.43
C TYR A 213 -7.22 -8.73 13.51
N VAL A 214 -7.09 -9.92 14.08
CA VAL A 214 -7.24 -11.17 13.35
C VAL A 214 -7.93 -12.22 14.21
N SER A 215 -9.00 -12.83 13.69
CA SER A 215 -9.66 -13.94 14.39
C SER A 215 -8.74 -15.17 14.46
N LEU A 216 -8.68 -15.85 15.60
CA LEU A 216 -7.82 -17.02 15.81
C LEU A 216 -8.05 -18.12 14.78
N ASP A 217 -9.29 -18.34 14.32
CA ASP A 217 -9.61 -19.29 13.25
C ASP A 217 -9.16 -18.83 11.86
N LYS A 218 -8.77 -17.55 11.69
CA LYS A 218 -8.24 -16.96 10.47
C LYS A 218 -6.76 -16.64 10.55
N PHE A 219 -6.11 -16.94 11.66
CA PHE A 219 -4.69 -16.61 11.85
C PHE A 219 -3.77 -17.35 10.86
N GLY A 220 -4.18 -18.55 10.40
CA GLY A 220 -3.48 -19.27 9.32
C GLY A 220 -3.52 -18.52 7.98
N ASP A 221 -4.68 -17.96 7.61
CA ASP A 221 -4.84 -17.15 6.40
C ASP A 221 -4.01 -15.86 6.51
N PHE A 222 -4.01 -15.21 7.67
CA PHE A 222 -3.22 -14.00 7.95
C PHE A 222 -1.71 -14.26 7.83
N ARG A 223 -1.21 -15.37 8.40
CA ARG A 223 0.19 -15.81 8.28
C ARG A 223 0.57 -16.05 6.81
N ALA A 224 -0.28 -16.78 6.06
CA ALA A 224 -0.03 -17.02 4.65
C ALA A 224 -0.01 -15.71 3.83
N SER A 225 -0.87 -14.76 4.17
CA SER A 225 -0.89 -13.42 3.56
C SER A 225 0.37 -12.61 3.87
N ALA A 226 0.86 -12.64 5.10
CA ALA A 226 2.12 -11.99 5.46
C ALA A 226 3.33 -12.60 4.70
N ALA A 227 3.35 -13.92 4.52
CA ALA A 227 4.39 -14.60 3.74
C ALA A 227 4.35 -14.19 2.25
N ARG A 228 3.16 -14.11 1.63
CA ARG A 228 3.00 -13.63 0.23
C ARG A 228 3.43 -12.18 0.10
N LEU A 229 3.04 -11.31 1.04
CA LEU A 229 3.45 -9.91 1.06
C LEU A 229 4.97 -9.78 1.19
N ALA A 230 5.61 -10.54 2.06
CA ALA A 230 7.08 -10.57 2.18
C ALA A 230 7.75 -11.07 0.89
N ALA A 231 7.13 -12.04 0.18
CA ALA A 231 7.60 -12.48 -1.13
C ALA A 231 7.47 -11.38 -2.20
N PHE A 232 6.33 -10.69 -2.25
CA PHE A 232 6.08 -9.56 -3.15
C PHE A 232 7.09 -8.44 -2.95
N ALA A 233 7.34 -8.04 -1.71
CA ALA A 233 8.28 -6.97 -1.36
C ALA A 233 9.73 -7.23 -1.79
N ARG A 234 10.13 -8.50 -1.98
CA ARG A 234 11.48 -8.82 -2.48
C ARG A 234 11.70 -8.44 -3.95
N THR A 235 10.65 -8.33 -4.72
CA THR A 235 10.71 -8.06 -6.17
C THR A 235 10.11 -6.73 -6.58
N HIS A 236 9.42 -6.05 -5.67
CA HIS A 236 8.77 -4.77 -5.91
C HIS A 236 9.32 -3.72 -4.95
N PRO A 237 9.88 -2.61 -5.46
CA PRO A 237 10.35 -1.54 -4.60
C PRO A 237 9.16 -0.87 -3.91
N ILE A 238 9.13 -0.94 -2.57
CA ILE A 238 8.12 -0.29 -1.74
C ILE A 238 8.79 0.85 -0.98
N ARG A 239 8.29 2.05 -1.14
CA ARG A 239 8.78 3.27 -0.49
C ARG A 239 8.17 3.46 0.89
N ALA A 240 6.88 3.19 1.01
CA ALA A 240 6.11 3.25 2.25
C ALA A 240 4.82 2.46 2.14
N LEU A 241 4.28 2.06 3.29
CA LEU A 241 2.92 1.53 3.41
C LEU A 241 2.02 2.63 3.97
N LEU A 242 0.79 2.70 3.47
CA LEU A 242 -0.26 3.58 3.95
C LEU A 242 -1.47 2.73 4.31
N GLY A 243 -1.71 2.57 5.61
CA GLY A 243 -2.84 1.80 6.13
C GLY A 243 -4.14 2.60 6.18
N ALA A 244 -5.21 1.95 6.64
CA ALA A 244 -6.51 2.62 6.72
C ALA A 244 -6.73 3.35 8.04
N HIS A 245 -5.92 3.12 9.07
CA HIS A 245 -6.10 3.73 10.40
C HIS A 245 -4.79 4.18 11.06
N ILE A 246 -4.90 5.02 12.09
CA ILE A 246 -3.87 5.27 13.08
C ILE A 246 -4.49 5.06 14.46
N GLU A 247 -4.09 4.00 15.14
CA GLU A 247 -4.53 3.70 16.51
C GLU A 247 -3.39 3.78 17.52
N MET A 248 -2.18 4.17 17.09
CA MET A 248 -0.98 4.27 17.93
C MET A 248 -0.51 5.71 18.07
N THR A 249 0.17 5.96 19.18
CA THR A 249 0.86 7.23 19.42
C THR A 249 2.28 7.19 18.83
N THR A 250 2.97 8.33 18.86
CA THR A 250 4.42 8.40 18.54
C THR A 250 5.31 7.63 19.51
N THR A 251 4.78 7.16 20.65
CA THR A 251 5.51 6.30 21.58
C THR A 251 5.48 4.86 21.07
N PRO A 252 6.62 4.21 20.80
CA PRO A 252 6.66 2.87 20.28
C PRO A 252 5.83 1.87 21.08
N GLY A 253 4.99 1.07 20.40
CA GLY A 253 4.16 0.04 20.98
C GLY A 253 2.96 0.53 21.82
N GLN A 254 2.70 1.85 21.86
CA GLN A 254 1.60 2.44 22.63
C GLN A 254 0.41 2.78 21.73
N ASP A 255 -0.73 2.14 21.99
CA ASP A 255 -2.01 2.39 21.34
C ASP A 255 -2.93 3.28 22.19
N TYR A 256 -3.88 3.93 21.53
CA TYR A 256 -4.98 4.64 22.20
C TYR A 256 -5.96 3.67 22.84
N PRO A 257 -6.68 4.10 23.88
CA PRO A 257 -7.86 3.37 24.34
C PRO A 257 -8.83 3.13 23.18
N MET A 258 -9.46 1.96 23.15
CA MET A 258 -10.45 1.66 22.12
C MET A 258 -11.56 2.73 22.11
N ARG A 259 -11.92 3.22 20.92
CA ARG A 259 -12.88 4.30 20.72
C ARG A 259 -12.52 5.62 21.40
N ALA A 260 -11.23 5.92 21.51
CA ALA A 260 -10.78 7.21 21.99
C ALA A 260 -11.41 8.34 21.14
N ALA A 261 -11.94 9.36 21.80
CA ALA A 261 -12.56 10.49 21.12
C ALA A 261 -11.53 11.46 20.51
N THR A 262 -10.27 11.35 20.90
CA THR A 262 -9.16 12.17 20.40
C THR A 262 -7.90 11.33 20.31
N HIS A 263 -7.05 11.64 19.33
CA HIS A 263 -5.80 10.93 19.06
C HIS A 263 -4.58 11.87 19.12
N PRO A 264 -4.26 12.49 20.27
CA PRO A 264 -3.13 13.42 20.36
C PRO A 264 -1.80 12.70 20.13
N SER A 265 -0.90 13.32 19.37
CA SER A 265 0.43 12.76 19.08
C SER A 265 0.35 11.42 18.32
N GLU A 266 -0.47 11.36 17.28
CA GLU A 266 -0.60 10.16 16.43
C GLU A 266 0.74 9.73 15.82
N HIS A 267 0.91 8.41 15.71
CA HIS A 267 1.97 7.81 14.90
C HIS A 267 1.91 8.35 13.45
N PRO A 268 3.04 8.53 12.75
CA PRO A 268 3.02 8.85 11.33
C PRO A 268 2.24 7.80 10.53
N LEU A 269 1.38 8.24 9.61
CA LEU A 269 0.64 7.32 8.72
C LEU A 269 1.57 6.43 7.89
N PRO A 270 2.65 6.94 7.25
CA PRO A 270 3.53 6.11 6.47
C PRO A 270 4.37 5.18 7.34
N LEU A 271 4.23 3.87 7.12
CA LEU A 271 5.10 2.86 7.69
C LEU A 271 6.29 2.56 6.78
N PRO A 272 7.48 2.28 7.32
CA PRO A 272 8.63 1.88 6.53
C PRO A 272 8.46 0.46 5.98
N PRO A 273 9.05 0.12 4.81
CA PRO A 273 8.93 -1.23 4.22
C PRO A 273 9.45 -2.37 5.11
N SER A 274 10.33 -2.06 6.06
CA SER A 274 10.88 -3.04 7.00
C SER A 274 9.81 -3.72 7.86
N VAL A 275 8.67 -3.04 8.11
CA VAL A 275 7.56 -3.63 8.89
C VAL A 275 6.94 -4.85 8.23
N ILE A 276 7.11 -5.03 6.91
CA ILE A 276 6.64 -6.23 6.19
C ILE A 276 7.38 -7.47 6.66
N ALA A 277 8.71 -7.39 6.73
CA ALA A 277 9.53 -8.51 7.21
C ALA A 277 9.31 -8.76 8.70
N GLU A 278 9.12 -7.69 9.47
CA GLU A 278 8.84 -7.76 10.90
C GLU A 278 7.49 -8.44 11.17
N LEU A 279 6.41 -8.04 10.46
CA LEU A 279 5.12 -8.70 10.55
C LEU A 279 5.21 -10.18 10.17
N HIS A 280 5.87 -10.51 9.04
CA HIS A 280 6.05 -11.90 8.61
C HIS A 280 6.73 -12.73 9.71
N GLN A 281 7.79 -12.20 10.30
CA GLN A 281 8.48 -12.90 11.38
C GLN A 281 7.64 -13.04 12.65
N ALA A 282 6.89 -12.00 13.04
CA ALA A 282 6.01 -12.01 14.20
C ALA A 282 4.95 -13.13 14.08
N VAL A 283 4.25 -13.21 12.93
CA VAL A 283 3.20 -14.20 12.73
C VAL A 283 3.74 -15.63 12.56
N GLU A 284 4.96 -15.81 12.02
CA GLU A 284 5.62 -17.12 11.99
C GLU A 284 6.00 -17.60 13.39
N ASN A 285 6.43 -16.69 14.25
CA ASN A 285 6.84 -17.00 15.62
C ASN A 285 5.66 -17.19 16.59
N ALA A 286 4.45 -16.76 16.21
CA ALA A 286 3.28 -16.72 17.11
C ALA A 286 2.78 -18.09 17.60
N GLY A 287 3.30 -19.19 17.06
CA GLY A 287 2.95 -20.54 17.50
C GLY A 287 1.49 -20.93 17.25
N PRO A 288 1.01 -22.01 17.91
CA PRO A 288 -0.36 -22.53 17.72
C PRO A 288 -1.42 -21.76 18.53
N ALA A 289 -1.04 -20.98 19.52
CA ALA A 289 -1.91 -20.14 20.34
C ALA A 289 -1.39 -18.70 20.32
N PRO A 290 -1.67 -17.93 19.26
CA PRO A 290 -1.20 -16.56 19.15
C PRO A 290 -1.73 -15.68 20.30
N GLU A 291 -0.85 -14.86 20.85
CA GLU A 291 -1.17 -13.85 21.84
C GLU A 291 -0.93 -12.45 21.27
N ILE A 292 -1.35 -11.40 22.00
CA ILE A 292 -1.08 -10.01 21.60
C ILE A 292 0.44 -9.79 21.58
N ASP A 293 0.95 -9.40 20.40
CA ASP A 293 2.37 -9.12 20.19
C ASP A 293 2.56 -7.66 19.76
N ARG A 294 3.27 -6.89 20.60
CA ARG A 294 3.45 -5.44 20.47
C ARG A 294 4.79 -5.11 19.84
N HIS A 295 4.74 -4.47 18.69
CA HIS A 295 5.85 -3.91 17.97
C HIS A 295 5.89 -2.39 18.07
N ALA A 296 6.97 -1.78 17.60
CA ALA A 296 7.10 -0.32 17.64
C ALA A 296 6.00 0.39 16.84
N ASP A 297 5.67 -0.13 15.67
CA ASP A 297 4.84 0.52 14.68
C ASP A 297 3.49 -0.19 14.42
N PHE A 298 3.26 -1.36 15.02
CA PHE A 298 2.00 -2.12 14.92
C PHE A 298 1.84 -3.09 16.09
N ILE A 299 0.65 -3.66 16.22
CA ILE A 299 0.34 -4.65 17.28
C ILE A 299 -0.40 -5.80 16.61
N VAL A 300 0.15 -7.02 16.60
CA VAL A 300 -0.62 -8.21 16.20
C VAL A 300 -1.63 -8.49 17.31
N TYR A 301 -2.93 -8.48 16.95
CA TYR A 301 -4.01 -8.51 17.93
C TYR A 301 -5.00 -9.66 17.65
N PRO A 302 -4.67 -10.89 18.10
CA PRO A 302 -5.56 -12.04 17.93
C PRO A 302 -6.86 -11.87 18.71
N LEU A 303 -7.99 -12.18 18.08
CA LEU A 303 -9.32 -12.15 18.66
C LEU A 303 -9.91 -13.55 18.73
N PRO A 304 -10.74 -13.86 19.75
CA PRO A 304 -11.54 -15.07 19.75
C PRO A 304 -12.38 -15.18 18.46
N PRO A 305 -12.63 -16.40 17.93
CA PRO A 305 -13.52 -16.56 16.80
C PRO A 305 -14.89 -15.92 17.07
N ARG A 306 -15.43 -15.22 16.09
CA ARG A 306 -16.81 -14.71 16.21
C ARG A 306 -17.77 -15.90 16.34
N PRO A 307 -18.76 -15.85 17.25
CA PRO A 307 -19.83 -16.85 17.29
C PRO A 307 -20.47 -16.93 15.90
N LYS A 308 -20.72 -18.15 15.41
CA LYS A 308 -21.53 -18.32 14.21
C LYS A 308 -22.88 -17.69 14.48
N ALA A 309 -23.35 -16.82 13.59
CA ALA A 309 -24.74 -16.39 13.59
C ALA A 309 -25.59 -17.63 13.31
N ASP A 310 -26.52 -17.96 14.26
CA ASP A 310 -27.48 -19.04 14.12
C ASP A 310 -28.50 -18.76 12.99
#